data_ff02764c721ff99e5d057d57eb74f3af
#
_entry.id   ff02764c721ff99e5d057d57eb74f3af
#
_cell.length_a   1.000
_cell.length_b   1.000
_cell.length_c   1.000
_cell.angle_alpha   90.00
_cell.angle_beta   90.00
_cell.angle_gamma   90.00
#
_symmetry.space_group_name_H-M   'P 1'
#
loop_
_entity.id
_entity.type
_entity.pdbx_description
1 polymer ?
#
loop_
_entity_poly.entity_id
_entity_poly.type
_entity_poly.pdbx_seq_one_letter_code
_entity_poly.pdbx_strand_id
1 'polypeptide(L)'
;MKGILFDFNGTLFNDTHLHRQAWHNFFLNNFGWDFSDEEIMRRCLGPSNDDIFKDFFDGKLSRAEMDELAEKKEIEYRTAVKSDPANMHLIEGATEMLDMLVEKGIPFALATASPIGNILFYLEDLGLKKWFTIDRIVYEEGKLPSKPNPAFYIEAARRIGLTPEECLIVEDSPTGIQAAINAKAERIIAMDRTAKREWLESKEEISAILHDFRGFERYL
;
A
#
# COMPACT_ATOMS: atom_id res chain seq x y z
N MET A 1 -3.70 22.55 -0.39
CA MET A 1 -2.91 21.34 -0.70
C MET A 1 -1.69 21.73 -1.51
N LYS A 2 -0.49 21.26 -1.09
CA LYS A 2 0.78 21.55 -1.77
C LYS A 2 1.44 20.29 -2.34
N GLY A 3 1.06 19.10 -1.88
CA GLY A 3 1.59 17.83 -2.34
C GLY A 3 0.65 16.67 -2.13
N ILE A 4 1.01 15.48 -2.65
CA ILE A 4 0.18 14.28 -2.57
C ILE A 4 1.02 13.10 -2.06
N LEU A 5 0.45 12.36 -1.13
CA LEU A 5 1.03 11.12 -0.62
C LEU A 5 0.12 9.96 -1.00
N PHE A 6 0.70 8.95 -1.63
CA PHE A 6 -0.04 7.76 -2.06
C PHE A 6 0.38 6.56 -1.22
N ASP A 7 -0.58 5.77 -0.79
CA ASP A 7 -0.33 4.35 -0.60
C ASP A 7 -0.16 3.67 -1.97
N PHE A 8 0.30 2.42 -1.99
CA PHE A 8 0.54 1.71 -3.26
C PHE A 8 -0.43 0.55 -3.50
N ASN A 9 -0.39 -0.48 -2.65
CA ASN A 9 -1.15 -1.71 -2.82
C ASN A 9 -2.64 -1.47 -2.53
N GLY A 10 -3.52 -1.79 -3.48
CA GLY A 10 -4.95 -1.43 -3.41
C GLY A 10 -5.25 0.03 -3.78
N THR A 11 -4.26 0.91 -3.79
CA THR A 11 -4.40 2.35 -4.05
C THR A 11 -3.99 2.73 -5.48
N LEU A 12 -2.71 2.58 -5.84
CA LEU A 12 -2.22 2.80 -7.20
C LEU A 12 -2.19 1.51 -8.03
N PHE A 13 -2.09 0.37 -7.38
CA PHE A 13 -2.04 -0.95 -8.00
C PHE A 13 -3.11 -1.86 -7.37
N ASN A 14 -3.94 -2.48 -8.21
CA ASN A 14 -5.04 -3.33 -7.75
C ASN A 14 -4.59 -4.78 -7.55
N ASP A 15 -3.92 -5.07 -6.47
CA ASP A 15 -3.25 -6.34 -6.19
C ASP A 15 -3.71 -7.08 -4.93
N THR A 16 -4.75 -6.63 -4.26
CA THR A 16 -5.30 -7.27 -3.05
C THR A 16 -5.59 -8.76 -3.26
N HIS A 17 -6.11 -9.14 -4.43
CA HIS A 17 -6.36 -10.54 -4.79
C HIS A 17 -5.06 -11.34 -4.97
N LEU A 18 -3.98 -10.71 -5.44
CA LEU A 18 -2.66 -11.34 -5.60
C LEU A 18 -1.98 -11.55 -4.25
N HIS A 19 -2.11 -10.60 -3.32
CA HIS A 19 -1.67 -10.80 -1.94
C HIS A 19 -2.40 -11.96 -1.26
N ARG A 20 -3.73 -12.08 -1.45
CA ARG A 20 -4.51 -13.22 -0.96
C ARG A 20 -3.98 -14.54 -1.51
N GLN A 21 -3.80 -14.62 -2.83
CA GLN A 21 -3.25 -15.81 -3.49
C GLN A 21 -1.84 -16.15 -2.99
N ALA A 22 -0.98 -15.14 -2.82
CA ALA A 22 0.36 -15.33 -2.31
C ALA A 22 0.38 -15.90 -0.88
N TRP A 23 -0.49 -15.40 0.01
CA TRP A 23 -0.62 -15.95 1.34
C TRP A 23 -1.13 -17.39 1.34
N HIS A 24 -2.15 -17.71 0.53
CA HIS A 24 -2.65 -19.07 0.38
C HIS A 24 -1.53 -20.02 -0.08
N ASN A 25 -0.84 -19.67 -1.17
CA ASN A 25 0.27 -20.46 -1.71
C ASN A 25 1.41 -20.58 -0.70
N PHE A 26 1.77 -19.50 0.00
CA PHE A 26 2.81 -19.51 1.01
C PHE A 26 2.53 -20.52 2.12
N PHE A 27 1.34 -20.51 2.71
CA PHE A 27 0.98 -21.44 3.78
C PHE A 27 0.87 -22.87 3.28
N LEU A 28 0.28 -23.08 2.12
CA LEU A 28 0.14 -24.41 1.53
C LEU A 28 1.51 -25.01 1.20
N ASN A 29 2.37 -24.26 0.51
CA ASN A 29 3.65 -24.76 0.02
C ASN A 29 4.69 -24.97 1.13
N ASN A 30 4.68 -24.15 2.18
CA ASN A 30 5.70 -24.23 3.24
C ASN A 30 5.26 -25.07 4.46
N PHE A 31 3.94 -25.17 4.72
CA PHE A 31 3.44 -25.82 5.95
C PHE A 31 2.35 -26.86 5.69
N GLY A 32 1.86 -27.00 4.45
CA GLY A 32 0.72 -27.87 4.13
C GLY A 32 -0.61 -27.34 4.70
N TRP A 33 -0.69 -26.07 5.07
CA TRP A 33 -1.89 -25.45 5.63
C TRP A 33 -2.75 -24.90 4.49
N ASP A 34 -3.91 -25.49 4.32
CA ASP A 34 -4.89 -25.11 3.29
C ASP A 34 -6.00 -24.27 3.94
N PHE A 35 -5.76 -22.97 4.01
CA PHE A 35 -6.72 -22.01 4.56
C PHE A 35 -7.75 -21.59 3.52
N SER A 36 -9.00 -21.38 3.96
CA SER A 36 -10.02 -20.79 3.12
C SER A 36 -9.70 -19.33 2.77
N ASP A 37 -10.24 -18.87 1.63
CA ASP A 37 -10.16 -17.47 1.22
C ASP A 37 -10.63 -16.51 2.33
N GLU A 38 -11.70 -16.88 3.06
CA GLU A 38 -12.24 -16.08 4.16
C GLU A 38 -11.24 -15.96 5.32
N GLU A 39 -10.54 -17.03 5.67
CA GLU A 39 -9.50 -17.00 6.70
C GLU A 39 -8.31 -16.13 6.28
N ILE A 40 -7.81 -16.29 5.05
CA ILE A 40 -6.72 -15.47 4.52
C ILE A 40 -7.14 -13.99 4.53
N MET A 41 -8.32 -13.66 4.04
CA MET A 41 -8.82 -12.28 4.04
C MET A 41 -8.89 -11.70 5.46
N ARG A 42 -9.36 -12.46 6.42
CA ARG A 42 -9.53 -12.01 7.80
C ARG A 42 -8.20 -11.85 8.56
N ARG A 43 -7.22 -12.74 8.33
CA ARG A 43 -5.99 -12.82 9.13
C ARG A 43 -4.77 -12.20 8.44
N CYS A 44 -4.75 -12.17 7.08
CA CYS A 44 -3.54 -11.83 6.33
C CYS A 44 -3.67 -10.56 5.48
N LEU A 45 -4.86 -9.95 5.37
CA LEU A 45 -5.02 -8.69 4.65
C LEU A 45 -5.23 -7.55 5.63
N GLY A 46 -4.29 -6.59 5.63
CA GLY A 46 -4.27 -5.42 6.50
C GLY A 46 -3.15 -5.40 7.54
N PRO A 47 -2.91 -6.48 8.32
CA PRO A 47 -1.75 -6.54 9.23
C PRO A 47 -0.41 -6.58 8.47
N SER A 48 0.69 -6.22 9.15
CA SER A 48 2.04 -6.42 8.63
C SER A 48 2.42 -7.91 8.59
N ASN A 49 3.40 -8.30 7.75
CA ASN A 49 3.91 -9.66 7.74
C ASN A 49 4.35 -10.11 9.14
N ASP A 50 5.00 -9.24 9.90
CA ASP A 50 5.43 -9.49 11.27
C ASP A 50 4.26 -9.86 12.21
N ASP A 51 3.16 -9.09 12.12
CA ASP A 51 1.98 -9.33 12.95
C ASP A 51 1.28 -10.63 12.55
N ILE A 52 1.23 -10.93 11.25
CA ILE A 52 0.69 -12.18 10.73
C ILE A 52 1.50 -13.37 11.26
N PHE A 53 2.82 -13.32 11.16
CA PHE A 53 3.67 -14.41 11.67
C PHE A 53 3.58 -14.55 13.18
N LYS A 54 3.49 -13.46 13.94
CA LYS A 54 3.25 -13.54 15.39
C LYS A 54 1.93 -14.24 15.72
N ASP A 55 0.87 -13.94 14.95
CA ASP A 55 -0.44 -14.58 15.14
C ASP A 55 -0.43 -16.08 14.80
N PHE A 56 0.15 -16.47 13.66
CA PHE A 56 0.17 -17.87 13.22
C PHE A 56 1.14 -18.76 14.00
N PHE A 57 2.22 -18.20 14.51
CA PHE A 57 3.28 -18.94 15.19
C PHE A 57 3.39 -18.64 16.70
N ASP A 58 2.35 -18.03 17.30
CA ASP A 58 2.28 -17.68 18.73
C ASP A 58 3.50 -16.86 19.21
N GLY A 59 4.08 -16.04 18.35
CA GLY A 59 5.28 -15.26 18.68
C GLY A 59 6.55 -16.08 18.93
N LYS A 60 6.59 -17.34 18.49
CA LYS A 60 7.73 -18.26 18.75
C LYS A 60 8.87 -18.13 17.74
N LEU A 61 8.67 -17.42 16.63
CA LEU A 61 9.70 -17.21 15.61
C LEU A 61 10.70 -16.15 16.06
N SER A 62 11.97 -16.43 15.80
CA SER A 62 13.02 -15.42 15.88
C SER A 62 12.88 -14.38 14.76
N ARG A 63 13.55 -13.23 14.91
CA ARG A 63 13.56 -12.20 13.86
C ARG A 63 14.04 -12.75 12.51
N ALA A 64 15.13 -13.52 12.52
CA ALA A 64 15.69 -14.09 11.30
C ALA A 64 14.73 -15.05 10.60
N GLU A 65 13.99 -15.87 11.34
CA GLU A 65 12.97 -16.76 10.79
C GLU A 65 11.79 -15.96 10.20
N MET A 66 11.34 -14.89 10.87
CA MET A 66 10.30 -14.02 10.34
C MET A 66 10.74 -13.36 9.04
N ASP A 67 11.98 -12.85 8.97
CA ASP A 67 12.53 -12.21 7.76
C ASP A 67 12.61 -13.22 6.60
N GLU A 68 13.03 -14.45 6.84
CA GLU A 68 13.08 -15.52 5.82
C GLU A 68 11.67 -15.87 5.31
N LEU A 69 10.70 -16.03 6.22
CA LEU A 69 9.33 -16.35 5.85
C LEU A 69 8.66 -15.18 5.10
N ALA A 70 8.93 -13.95 5.52
CA ALA A 70 8.44 -12.77 4.83
C ALA A 70 8.94 -12.73 3.37
N GLU A 71 10.23 -12.96 3.14
CA GLU A 71 10.77 -12.98 1.77
C GLU A 71 10.18 -14.13 0.94
N LYS A 72 9.99 -15.33 1.51
CA LYS A 72 9.31 -16.43 0.80
C LYS A 72 7.90 -16.04 0.37
N LYS A 73 7.12 -15.39 1.25
CA LYS A 73 5.78 -14.89 0.92
C LYS A 73 5.83 -13.81 -0.17
N GLU A 74 6.80 -12.89 -0.11
CA GLU A 74 6.91 -11.83 -1.11
C GLU A 74 7.39 -12.36 -2.48
N ILE A 75 8.14 -13.46 -2.52
CA ILE A 75 8.46 -14.18 -3.77
C ILE A 75 7.18 -14.76 -4.39
N GLU A 76 6.30 -15.38 -3.59
CA GLU A 76 4.99 -15.87 -4.07
C GLU A 76 4.16 -14.71 -4.65
N TYR A 77 4.12 -13.57 -3.98
CA TYR A 77 3.42 -12.38 -4.45
C TYR A 77 3.97 -11.87 -5.79
N ARG A 78 5.28 -11.62 -5.89
CA ARG A 78 5.90 -11.16 -7.15
C ARG A 78 5.73 -12.18 -8.28
N THR A 79 5.71 -13.46 -7.96
CA THR A 79 5.42 -14.55 -8.93
C THR A 79 3.98 -14.49 -9.40
N ALA A 80 3.03 -14.29 -8.48
CA ALA A 80 1.61 -14.13 -8.83
C ALA A 80 1.39 -12.90 -9.75
N VAL A 81 2.00 -11.76 -9.44
CA VAL A 81 1.92 -10.55 -10.28
C VAL A 81 2.47 -10.83 -11.69
N LYS A 82 3.66 -11.45 -11.80
CA LYS A 82 4.28 -11.76 -13.12
C LYS A 82 3.49 -12.80 -13.92
N SER A 83 2.70 -13.63 -13.27
CA SER A 83 1.87 -14.64 -13.92
C SER A 83 0.59 -14.06 -14.54
N ASP A 84 0.25 -12.82 -14.22
CA ASP A 84 -0.92 -12.09 -14.73
C ASP A 84 -0.53 -10.78 -15.44
N PRO A 85 0.16 -10.85 -16.59
CA PRO A 85 0.64 -9.66 -17.28
C PRO A 85 -0.50 -8.76 -17.78
N ALA A 86 -1.71 -9.29 -17.95
CA ALA A 86 -2.87 -8.50 -18.36
C ALA A 86 -3.30 -7.49 -17.29
N ASN A 87 -3.09 -7.81 -16.01
CA ASN A 87 -3.41 -6.95 -14.86
C ASN A 87 -2.17 -6.29 -14.24
N MET A 88 -1.00 -6.47 -14.84
CA MET A 88 0.26 -5.86 -14.40
C MET A 88 0.38 -4.39 -14.84
N HIS A 89 -0.59 -3.57 -14.44
CA HIS A 89 -0.66 -2.13 -14.73
C HIS A 89 -1.28 -1.37 -13.55
N LEU A 90 -0.99 -0.07 -13.48
CA LEU A 90 -1.62 0.79 -12.48
C LEU A 90 -3.14 0.88 -12.66
N ILE A 91 -3.85 1.23 -11.62
CA ILE A 91 -5.30 1.49 -11.66
C ILE A 91 -5.59 2.55 -12.73
N GLU A 92 -6.72 2.39 -13.41
CA GLU A 92 -7.14 3.23 -14.54
C GLU A 92 -7.07 4.73 -14.19
N GLY A 93 -6.44 5.50 -15.07
CA GLY A 93 -6.20 6.94 -14.89
C GLY A 93 -5.02 7.29 -13.98
N ALA A 94 -4.38 6.31 -13.32
CA ALA A 94 -3.23 6.61 -12.43
C ALA A 94 -1.99 7.06 -13.22
N THR A 95 -1.74 6.47 -14.38
CA THR A 95 -0.65 6.88 -15.27
C THR A 95 -0.79 8.33 -15.69
N GLU A 96 -1.97 8.70 -16.20
CA GLU A 96 -2.29 10.05 -16.66
C GLU A 96 -2.23 11.05 -15.49
N MET A 97 -2.72 10.65 -14.32
CA MET A 97 -2.66 11.46 -13.11
C MET A 97 -1.21 11.71 -12.68
N LEU A 98 -0.36 10.69 -12.64
CA LEU A 98 1.05 10.85 -12.28
C LEU A 98 1.81 11.71 -13.31
N ASP A 99 1.56 11.53 -14.60
CA ASP A 99 2.13 12.37 -15.66
C ASP A 99 1.72 13.84 -15.49
N MET A 100 0.44 14.08 -15.20
CA MET A 100 -0.09 15.43 -14.93
C MET A 100 0.56 16.06 -13.68
N LEU A 101 0.79 15.29 -12.61
CA LEU A 101 1.45 15.81 -11.40
C LEU A 101 2.89 16.24 -11.70
N VAL A 102 3.62 15.45 -12.50
CA VAL A 102 4.98 15.82 -12.96
C VAL A 102 4.95 17.09 -13.80
N GLU A 103 4.04 17.17 -14.77
CA GLU A 103 3.89 18.34 -15.66
C GLU A 103 3.57 19.61 -14.88
N LYS A 104 2.70 19.52 -13.87
CA LYS A 104 2.32 20.66 -13.02
C LYS A 104 3.35 20.98 -11.92
N GLY A 105 4.38 20.16 -11.76
CA GLY A 105 5.38 20.32 -10.70
C GLY A 105 4.80 20.13 -9.29
N ILE A 106 3.72 19.35 -9.13
CA ILE A 106 3.12 19.06 -7.83
C ILE A 106 3.96 17.93 -7.19
N PRO A 107 4.57 18.16 -6.01
CA PRO A 107 5.37 17.15 -5.36
C PRO A 107 4.50 15.98 -4.83
N PHE A 108 5.00 14.76 -4.98
CA PHE A 108 4.32 13.57 -4.48
C PHE A 108 5.32 12.50 -4.03
N ALA A 109 4.87 11.60 -3.15
CA ALA A 109 5.64 10.49 -2.61
C ALA A 109 4.77 9.25 -2.38
N LEU A 110 5.40 8.08 -2.28
CA LEU A 110 4.77 6.85 -1.82
C LEU A 110 5.01 6.62 -0.33
N ALA A 111 4.02 6.02 0.34
CA ALA A 111 4.07 5.59 1.74
C ALA A 111 3.43 4.20 1.85
N THR A 112 4.20 3.15 1.63
CA THR A 112 3.73 1.76 1.54
C THR A 112 4.35 0.87 2.63
N ALA A 113 3.60 -0.12 3.10
CA ALA A 113 4.10 -1.17 3.99
C ALA A 113 4.82 -2.31 3.24
N SER A 114 5.06 -2.18 1.94
CA SER A 114 5.81 -3.16 1.15
C SER A 114 7.30 -3.13 1.49
N PRO A 115 7.99 -4.29 1.53
CA PRO A 115 9.43 -4.36 1.75
C PRO A 115 10.22 -3.96 0.50
N ILE A 116 11.53 -3.69 0.68
CA ILE A 116 12.43 -3.22 -0.38
C ILE A 116 12.41 -4.09 -1.64
N GLY A 117 12.31 -5.42 -1.51
CA GLY A 117 12.24 -6.34 -2.66
C GLY A 117 11.05 -6.05 -3.57
N ASN A 118 9.91 -5.70 -3.00
CA ASN A 118 8.73 -5.30 -3.76
C ASN A 118 8.89 -3.89 -4.36
N ILE A 119 9.53 -2.97 -3.65
CA ILE A 119 9.79 -1.62 -4.18
C ILE A 119 10.65 -1.68 -5.44
N LEU A 120 11.73 -2.48 -5.42
CA LEU A 120 12.58 -2.67 -6.60
C LEU A 120 11.80 -3.30 -7.75
N PHE A 121 10.95 -4.28 -7.46
CA PHE A 121 10.03 -4.87 -8.43
C PHE A 121 9.06 -3.84 -9.02
N TYR A 122 8.45 -3.00 -8.21
CA TYR A 122 7.53 -1.96 -8.69
C TYR A 122 8.24 -0.93 -9.57
N LEU A 123 9.44 -0.51 -9.18
CA LEU A 123 10.24 0.44 -9.94
C LEU A 123 10.60 -0.11 -11.33
N GLU A 124 11.03 -1.37 -11.42
CA GLU A 124 11.51 -1.96 -12.67
C GLU A 124 10.39 -2.62 -13.48
N ASP A 125 9.68 -3.59 -12.90
CA ASP A 125 8.74 -4.42 -13.65
C ASP A 125 7.38 -3.71 -13.90
N LEU A 126 6.90 -2.87 -12.97
CA LEU A 126 5.72 -2.01 -13.16
C LEU A 126 6.05 -0.63 -13.74
N GLY A 127 7.34 -0.34 -13.95
CA GLY A 127 7.78 0.91 -14.58
C GLY A 127 7.62 2.17 -13.73
N LEU A 128 7.45 2.05 -12.40
CA LEU A 128 7.26 3.20 -11.50
C LEU A 128 8.45 4.16 -11.49
N LYS A 129 9.63 3.75 -11.93
CA LYS A 129 10.81 4.63 -12.06
C LYS A 129 10.58 5.84 -12.98
N LYS A 130 9.51 5.82 -13.79
CA LYS A 130 9.08 6.98 -14.58
C LYS A 130 8.71 8.17 -13.68
N TRP A 131 8.15 7.92 -12.51
CA TRP A 131 7.57 8.96 -11.63
C TRP A 131 8.23 9.02 -10.25
N PHE A 132 8.74 7.88 -9.77
CA PHE A 132 9.28 7.77 -8.42
C PHE A 132 10.75 7.39 -8.43
N THR A 133 11.51 8.07 -7.60
CA THR A 133 12.86 7.68 -7.21
C THR A 133 12.82 7.13 -5.77
N ILE A 134 13.77 6.27 -5.41
CA ILE A 134 13.78 5.57 -4.11
C ILE A 134 13.71 6.51 -2.90
N ASP A 135 14.28 7.72 -3.02
CA ASP A 135 14.24 8.76 -1.98
C ASP A 135 12.84 9.33 -1.74
N ARG A 136 11.91 9.17 -2.69
CA ARG A 136 10.49 9.55 -2.58
C ARG A 136 9.55 8.40 -2.22
N ILE A 137 10.10 7.24 -1.85
CA ILE A 137 9.33 6.07 -1.44
C ILE A 137 9.66 5.74 0.01
N VAL A 138 8.69 5.89 0.91
CA VAL A 138 8.74 5.35 2.27
C VAL A 138 8.21 3.93 2.22
N TYR A 139 9.01 2.97 2.62
CA TYR A 139 8.70 1.54 2.56
C TYR A 139 9.07 0.85 3.89
N GLU A 140 8.67 -0.42 4.05
CA GLU A 140 8.92 -1.17 5.28
C GLU A 140 10.41 -1.56 5.40
N GLU A 141 11.06 -1.02 6.43
CA GLU A 141 12.46 -1.29 6.77
C GLU A 141 12.64 -1.72 8.25
N GLY A 142 11.53 -1.96 8.97
CA GLY A 142 11.55 -2.21 10.42
C GLY A 142 11.91 -0.99 11.27
N LYS A 143 11.93 0.21 10.69
CA LYS A 143 12.36 1.46 11.37
C LYS A 143 11.19 2.32 11.83
N LEU A 144 10.07 2.24 11.14
CA LEU A 144 8.87 3.02 11.43
C LEU A 144 7.76 2.10 11.98
N PRO A 145 6.96 2.58 12.94
CA PRO A 145 5.80 1.83 13.38
C PRO A 145 4.76 1.76 12.25
N SER A 146 4.14 0.57 12.10
CA SER A 146 3.16 0.28 11.04
C SER A 146 1.90 1.13 11.17
N LYS A 147 1.19 1.35 10.05
CA LYS A 147 -0.16 1.92 10.03
C LYS A 147 -1.07 1.13 11.01
N PRO A 148 -1.89 1.75 11.85
CA PRO A 148 -2.40 3.13 11.74
C PRO A 148 -1.53 4.22 12.39
N ASN A 149 -0.27 3.96 12.73
CA ASN A 149 0.64 5.00 13.16
C ASN A 149 0.92 5.95 11.97
N PRO A 150 0.95 7.29 12.17
CA PRO A 150 1.13 8.26 11.09
C PRO A 150 2.55 8.34 10.52
N ALA A 151 3.52 7.61 11.09
CA ALA A 151 4.95 7.75 10.80
C ALA A 151 5.30 7.64 9.31
N PHE A 152 4.67 6.72 8.57
CA PHE A 152 4.89 6.58 7.13
C PHE A 152 4.50 7.84 6.35
N TYR A 153 3.36 8.45 6.65
CA TYR A 153 2.90 9.68 5.99
C TYR A 153 3.69 10.92 6.43
N ILE A 154 4.08 11.00 7.70
CA ILE A 154 4.95 12.07 8.19
C ILE A 154 6.31 12.03 7.47
N GLU A 155 6.92 10.86 7.36
CA GLU A 155 8.20 10.69 6.66
C GLU A 155 8.06 10.95 5.15
N ALA A 156 6.97 10.50 4.52
CA ALA A 156 6.73 10.75 3.09
C ALA A 156 6.56 12.25 2.79
N ALA A 157 5.80 12.98 3.60
CA ALA A 157 5.67 14.43 3.50
C ALA A 157 7.02 15.12 3.66
N ARG A 158 7.81 14.73 4.68
CA ARG A 158 9.15 15.26 4.91
C ARG A 158 10.08 15.08 3.69
N ARG A 159 10.02 13.93 3.02
CA ARG A 159 10.85 13.63 1.83
C ARG A 159 10.54 14.53 0.63
N ILE A 160 9.35 15.12 0.58
CA ILE A 160 8.98 16.11 -0.45
C ILE A 160 8.98 17.55 0.07
N GLY A 161 9.54 17.79 1.27
CA GLY A 161 9.69 19.12 1.86
C GLY A 161 8.40 19.73 2.41
N LEU A 162 7.42 18.89 2.77
CA LEU A 162 6.10 19.29 3.28
C LEU A 162 5.81 18.65 4.65
N THR A 163 4.67 19.05 5.23
CA THR A 163 4.03 18.35 6.36
C THR A 163 2.73 17.67 5.89
N PRO A 164 2.21 16.66 6.60
CA PRO A 164 0.96 16.01 6.22
C PRO A 164 -0.24 16.98 6.13
N GLU A 165 -0.26 18.03 6.96
CA GLU A 165 -1.29 19.08 6.96
C GLU A 165 -1.29 19.93 5.68
N GLU A 166 -0.27 19.79 4.83
CA GLU A 166 -0.16 20.43 3.52
C GLU A 166 -0.46 19.46 2.37
N CYS A 167 -0.73 18.17 2.69
CA CYS A 167 -0.84 17.10 1.72
C CYS A 167 -2.24 16.52 1.62
N LEU A 168 -2.61 16.13 0.39
CA LEU A 168 -3.66 15.16 0.13
C LEU A 168 -3.08 13.75 0.31
N ILE A 169 -3.77 12.87 1.03
CA ILE A 169 -3.41 11.44 1.14
C ILE A 169 -4.45 10.60 0.39
N VAL A 170 -3.99 9.65 -0.42
CA VAL A 170 -4.82 8.68 -1.13
C VAL A 170 -4.53 7.29 -0.58
N GLU A 171 -5.58 6.57 -0.14
CA GLU A 171 -5.48 5.30 0.57
C GLU A 171 -6.72 4.42 0.35
N ASP A 172 -6.61 3.09 0.53
CA ASP A 172 -7.73 2.16 0.36
C ASP A 172 -8.09 1.39 1.64
N SER A 173 -7.13 1.24 2.57
CA SER A 173 -7.29 0.38 3.75
C SER A 173 -7.77 1.13 4.99
N PRO A 174 -8.55 0.48 5.88
CA PRO A 174 -8.97 1.11 7.15
C PRO A 174 -7.79 1.57 8.01
N THR A 175 -6.72 0.78 8.07
CA THR A 175 -5.52 1.12 8.87
C THR A 175 -4.75 2.28 8.26
N GLY A 176 -4.65 2.35 6.94
CA GLY A 176 -3.99 3.44 6.24
C GLY A 176 -4.79 4.74 6.28
N ILE A 177 -6.12 4.69 6.13
CA ILE A 177 -7.00 5.84 6.31
C ILE A 177 -6.87 6.38 7.74
N GLN A 178 -6.86 5.48 8.74
CA GLN A 178 -6.65 5.93 10.12
C GLN A 178 -5.25 6.54 10.33
N ALA A 179 -4.21 6.03 9.65
CA ALA A 179 -2.88 6.65 9.68
C ALA A 179 -2.90 8.06 9.06
N ALA A 180 -3.63 8.26 7.95
CA ALA A 180 -3.81 9.57 7.33
C ALA A 180 -4.55 10.57 8.25
N ILE A 181 -5.59 10.11 8.94
CA ILE A 181 -6.31 10.90 9.97
C ILE A 181 -5.35 11.26 11.11
N ASN A 182 -4.60 10.29 11.63
CA ASN A 182 -3.64 10.50 12.71
C ASN A 182 -2.48 11.43 12.30
N ALA A 183 -2.12 11.45 11.01
CA ALA A 183 -1.14 12.37 10.45
C ALA A 183 -1.70 13.79 10.28
N LYS A 184 -3.01 14.00 10.47
CA LYS A 184 -3.73 15.27 10.23
C LYS A 184 -3.59 15.76 8.78
N ALA A 185 -3.75 14.84 7.83
CA ALA A 185 -3.73 15.18 6.41
C ALA A 185 -4.69 16.32 6.11
N GLU A 186 -4.31 17.24 5.20
CA GLU A 186 -5.20 18.34 4.75
C GLU A 186 -6.50 17.79 4.15
N ARG A 187 -6.37 16.71 3.36
CA ARG A 187 -7.49 15.97 2.77
C ARG A 187 -7.17 14.50 2.65
N ILE A 188 -8.19 13.66 2.71
CA ILE A 188 -8.08 12.22 2.50
C ILE A 188 -9.04 11.82 1.39
N ILE A 189 -8.51 11.11 0.40
CA ILE A 189 -9.30 10.42 -0.62
C ILE A 189 -9.16 8.93 -0.39
N ALA A 190 -10.29 8.23 -0.30
CA ALA A 190 -10.33 6.79 -0.17
C ALA A 190 -10.53 6.12 -1.53
N MET A 191 -9.76 5.06 -1.80
CA MET A 191 -10.03 4.15 -2.90
C MET A 191 -11.01 3.08 -2.41
N ASP A 192 -12.11 2.88 -3.14
CA ASP A 192 -13.14 1.89 -2.81
C ASP A 192 -12.68 0.49 -3.25
N ARG A 193 -11.79 -0.10 -2.44
CA ARG A 193 -11.13 -1.39 -2.72
C ARG A 193 -11.19 -2.34 -1.52
N THR A 194 -10.41 -2.06 -0.49
CA THR A 194 -10.21 -2.94 0.66
C THR A 194 -11.25 -2.71 1.77
N ALA A 195 -11.56 -1.44 2.05
CA ALA A 195 -12.56 -1.08 3.05
C ALA A 195 -13.99 -1.24 2.52
N LYS A 196 -14.92 -1.60 3.42
CA LYS A 196 -16.35 -1.62 3.08
C LYS A 196 -16.86 -0.21 2.81
N ARG A 197 -17.67 -0.06 1.76
CA ARG A 197 -18.23 1.23 1.33
C ARG A 197 -18.94 1.97 2.46
N GLU A 198 -19.78 1.28 3.23
CA GLU A 198 -20.51 1.88 4.36
C GLU A 198 -19.55 2.41 5.42
N TRP A 199 -18.42 1.74 5.64
CA TRP A 199 -17.39 2.21 6.58
C TRP A 199 -16.71 3.47 6.06
N LEU A 200 -16.36 3.52 4.78
CA LEU A 200 -15.76 4.71 4.15
C LEU A 200 -16.72 5.91 4.25
N GLU A 201 -18.00 5.72 3.94
CA GLU A 201 -19.02 6.77 4.00
C GLU A 201 -19.33 7.26 5.44
N SER A 202 -19.00 6.46 6.45
CA SER A 202 -19.14 6.84 7.85
C SER A 202 -18.04 7.76 8.40
N LYS A 203 -16.97 8.01 7.60
CA LYS A 203 -15.81 8.80 8.02
C LYS A 203 -15.91 10.22 7.49
N GLU A 204 -16.14 11.19 8.39
CA GLU A 204 -16.24 12.62 8.04
C GLU A 204 -14.92 13.19 7.49
N GLU A 205 -13.79 12.59 7.82
CA GLU A 205 -12.46 13.00 7.37
C GLU A 205 -12.18 12.63 5.90
N ILE A 206 -12.96 11.71 5.30
CA ILE A 206 -12.82 11.32 3.90
C ILE A 206 -13.51 12.35 3.01
N SER A 207 -12.71 13.07 2.22
CA SER A 207 -13.19 14.12 1.32
C SER A 207 -13.84 13.57 0.05
N ALA A 208 -13.42 12.40 -0.41
CA ALA A 208 -13.97 11.71 -1.58
C ALA A 208 -13.67 10.21 -1.55
N ILE A 209 -14.50 9.43 -2.24
CA ILE A 209 -14.31 7.98 -2.42
C ILE A 209 -14.27 7.71 -3.92
N LEU A 210 -13.17 7.10 -4.39
CA LEU A 210 -12.91 6.86 -5.81
C LEU A 210 -12.79 5.36 -6.11
N HIS A 211 -13.15 4.97 -7.34
CA HIS A 211 -12.88 3.64 -7.89
C HIS A 211 -11.61 3.61 -8.77
N ASP A 212 -11.27 4.75 -9.37
CA ASP A 212 -10.12 4.93 -10.26
C ASP A 212 -9.67 6.40 -10.25
N PHE A 213 -8.62 6.71 -11.02
CA PHE A 213 -8.04 8.06 -11.06
C PHE A 213 -8.52 8.92 -12.23
N ARG A 214 -9.50 8.51 -13.01
CA ARG A 214 -10.07 9.34 -14.08
C ARG A 214 -10.67 10.62 -13.51
N GLY A 215 -10.27 11.75 -14.06
CA GLY A 215 -10.74 13.08 -13.61
C GLY A 215 -10.23 13.47 -12.22
N PHE A 216 -9.07 12.91 -11.81
CA PHE A 216 -8.47 13.23 -10.50
C PHE A 216 -8.09 14.72 -10.36
N GLU A 217 -7.86 15.43 -11.45
CA GLU A 217 -7.54 16.88 -11.47
C GLU A 217 -8.53 17.77 -10.72
N ARG A 218 -9.78 17.33 -10.57
CA ARG A 218 -10.82 18.08 -9.81
C ARG A 218 -10.56 18.15 -8.30
N TYR A 219 -9.62 17.35 -7.80
CA TYR A 219 -9.25 17.32 -6.39
C TYR A 219 -7.97 18.09 -6.06
N LEU A 220 -7.31 18.66 -7.07
CA LEU A 220 -6.07 19.41 -6.93
C LEU A 220 -6.29 20.87 -6.47
#